data_bf5d5704fefe66cda4bd044e5f625cd5
#
_entry.id   bf5d5704fefe66cda4bd044e5f625cd5
#
_cell.length_a   1.000
_cell.length_b   1.000
_cell.length_c   1.000
_cell.angle_alpha   90.00
_cell.angle_beta   90.00
_cell.angle_gamma   90.00
#
_symmetry.space_group_name_H-M   'P 1'
#
loop_
_entity.id
_entity.type
_entity.pdbx_description
1 polymer ?
#
loop_
_entity_poly.entity_id
_entity_poly.type
_entity_poly.pdbx_seq_one_letter_code
_entity_poly.pdbx_strand_id
1 'polypeptide(L)'
;MITQKNIQELVFPDNNTVQNLFPESFILYKPHSVVSGDFYWMRKVGSSLICAVTDCTGHGVPGAFMSLLGFNMLENVVKKNKIIQPSKILDALNQEVVTRLAHSEEIDDIKHGMDTAVISIDTLTDELQYSGAH
;
A
#
# COMPACT_ATOMS: atom_id res chain seq x y z
N MET A 1 -20.14 -5.80 -17.60
CA MET A 1 -20.27 -6.25 -16.19
C MET A 1 -18.99 -5.92 -15.45
N ILE A 2 -19.06 -5.28 -14.29
CA ILE A 2 -17.89 -4.97 -13.44
C ILE A 2 -17.53 -6.25 -12.68
N THR A 3 -16.28 -6.71 -12.82
CA THR A 3 -15.76 -7.89 -12.11
C THR A 3 -14.95 -7.46 -10.87
N GLN A 4 -14.69 -8.39 -9.95
CA GLN A 4 -13.84 -8.17 -8.77
C GLN A 4 -12.45 -7.65 -9.17
N LYS A 5 -11.87 -8.19 -10.25
CA LYS A 5 -10.60 -7.73 -10.81
C LYS A 5 -10.67 -6.27 -11.24
N ASN A 6 -11.71 -5.88 -11.96
CA ASN A 6 -11.88 -4.50 -12.41
C ASN A 6 -11.97 -3.52 -11.24
N ILE A 7 -12.64 -3.89 -10.14
CA ILE A 7 -12.75 -3.03 -8.95
C ILE A 7 -11.36 -2.81 -8.33
N GLN A 8 -10.59 -3.86 -8.14
CA GLN A 8 -9.25 -3.76 -7.57
C GLN A 8 -8.30 -2.94 -8.46
N GLU A 9 -8.32 -3.18 -9.77
CA GLU A 9 -7.51 -2.43 -10.74
C GLU A 9 -7.85 -0.93 -10.81
N LEU A 10 -9.09 -0.53 -10.50
CA LEU A 10 -9.49 0.87 -10.45
C LEU A 10 -8.89 1.64 -9.26
N VAL A 11 -8.50 0.93 -8.21
CA VAL A 11 -7.94 1.53 -6.99
C VAL A 11 -6.42 1.70 -7.09
N PHE A 12 -5.74 0.76 -7.72
CA PHE A 12 -4.28 0.76 -7.81
C PHE A 12 -3.79 1.76 -8.86
N PRO A 13 -2.56 2.29 -8.71
CA PRO A 13 -1.98 3.19 -9.69
C PRO A 13 -1.91 2.55 -11.07
N ASP A 14 -2.41 3.24 -12.09
CA ASP A 14 -2.29 2.80 -13.47
C ASP A 14 -0.88 3.02 -14.04
N ASN A 15 -0.60 2.44 -15.20
CA ASN A 15 0.71 2.58 -15.86
C ASN A 15 1.09 4.04 -16.13
N ASN A 16 0.13 4.92 -16.41
CA ASN A 16 0.41 6.34 -16.65
C ASN A 16 0.89 7.02 -15.37
N THR A 17 0.23 6.73 -14.23
CA THR A 17 0.65 7.22 -12.91
C THR A 17 2.06 6.73 -12.57
N VAL A 18 2.34 5.44 -12.79
CA VAL A 18 3.66 4.84 -12.56
C VAL A 18 4.73 5.55 -13.40
N GLN A 19 4.52 5.67 -14.71
CA GLN A 19 5.48 6.29 -15.63
C GLN A 19 5.68 7.79 -15.36
N ASN A 20 4.65 8.50 -14.89
CA ASN A 20 4.77 9.91 -14.54
C ASN A 20 5.57 10.12 -13.25
N LEU A 21 5.46 9.23 -12.27
CA LEU A 21 6.18 9.34 -10.99
C LEU A 21 7.56 8.71 -11.05
N PHE A 22 7.69 7.57 -11.72
CA PHE A 22 8.91 6.77 -11.85
C PHE A 22 9.14 6.36 -13.30
N PRO A 23 9.66 7.28 -14.18
CA PRO A 23 9.74 7.04 -15.62
C PRO A 23 10.59 5.85 -16.04
N GLU A 24 11.64 5.55 -15.27
CA GLU A 24 12.59 4.44 -15.54
C GLU A 24 12.28 3.21 -14.65
N SER A 25 11.00 2.91 -14.48
CA SER A 25 10.54 1.77 -13.68
C SER A 25 9.58 0.89 -14.44
N PHE A 26 9.41 -0.34 -13.95
CA PHE A 26 8.34 -1.24 -14.37
C PHE A 26 7.77 -1.97 -13.16
N ILE A 27 6.52 -2.40 -13.28
CA ILE A 27 5.85 -3.20 -12.25
C ILE A 27 5.55 -4.58 -12.82
N LEU A 28 6.07 -5.62 -12.15
CA LEU A 28 5.68 -7.00 -12.39
C LEU A 28 4.63 -7.37 -11.34
N TYR A 29 3.38 -7.46 -11.76
CA TYR A 29 2.26 -7.81 -10.89
C TYR A 29 1.54 -9.05 -11.41
N LYS A 30 1.71 -10.16 -10.70
CA LYS A 30 1.14 -11.47 -11.06
C LYS A 30 0.35 -12.04 -9.88
N PRO A 31 -0.92 -11.70 -9.73
CA PRO A 31 -1.73 -12.24 -8.64
C PRO A 31 -1.92 -13.76 -8.78
N HIS A 32 -1.95 -14.45 -7.67
CA HIS A 32 -2.23 -15.90 -7.61
C HIS A 32 -3.65 -16.24 -8.05
N SER A 33 -4.60 -15.37 -7.76
CA SER A 33 -6.03 -15.52 -8.08
C SER A 33 -6.51 -14.37 -8.97
N VAL A 34 -7.81 -14.29 -9.21
CA VAL A 34 -8.43 -13.19 -9.97
C VAL A 34 -8.15 -11.84 -9.32
N VAL A 35 -8.06 -11.81 -7.99
CA VAL A 35 -7.69 -10.66 -7.17
C VAL A 35 -6.56 -11.05 -6.22
N SER A 36 -5.81 -10.06 -5.69
CA SER A 36 -4.61 -10.27 -4.89
C SER A 36 -4.69 -9.60 -3.52
N GLY A 37 -3.99 -10.20 -2.52
CA GLY A 37 -3.65 -9.54 -1.27
C GLY A 37 -2.50 -8.55 -1.43
N ASP A 38 -1.62 -8.80 -2.42
CA ASP A 38 -0.51 -7.89 -2.69
C ASP A 38 -0.99 -6.64 -3.38
N PHE A 39 -0.34 -5.52 -3.08
CA PHE A 39 -0.58 -4.28 -3.79
C PHE A 39 0.66 -3.38 -3.78
N TYR A 40 0.67 -2.40 -4.66
CA TYR A 40 1.62 -1.30 -4.65
C TYR A 40 0.88 0.03 -4.59
N TRP A 41 1.53 0.99 -3.99
CA TRP A 41 1.00 2.33 -3.76
C TRP A 41 2.09 3.36 -4.02
N MET A 42 1.76 4.48 -4.61
CA MET A 42 2.71 5.55 -4.85
C MET A 42 2.04 6.91 -4.89
N ARG A 43 2.75 7.92 -4.38
CA ARG A 43 2.31 9.32 -4.37
C ARG A 43 3.48 10.28 -4.40
N LYS A 44 3.21 11.46 -4.95
CA LYS A 44 4.07 12.63 -4.79
C LYS A 44 3.45 13.55 -3.73
N VAL A 45 4.26 13.92 -2.73
CA VAL A 45 3.89 14.87 -1.67
C VAL A 45 4.99 15.92 -1.56
N GLY A 46 4.73 17.13 -2.04
CA GLY A 46 5.79 18.15 -2.18
C GLY A 46 6.90 17.69 -3.11
N SER A 47 8.15 17.70 -2.65
CA SER A 47 9.32 17.16 -3.36
C SER A 47 9.50 15.64 -3.20
N SER A 48 8.76 15.00 -2.29
CA SER A 48 8.93 13.58 -2.00
C SER A 48 8.10 12.69 -2.92
N LEU A 49 8.76 11.75 -3.58
CA LEU A 49 8.14 10.61 -4.26
C LEU A 49 8.13 9.43 -3.30
N ILE A 50 6.94 8.92 -2.97
CA ILE A 50 6.79 7.83 -2.01
C ILE A 50 6.19 6.63 -2.72
N CYS A 51 6.79 5.47 -2.51
CA CYS A 51 6.29 4.19 -3.02
C CYS A 51 6.26 3.16 -1.89
N ALA A 52 5.18 2.39 -1.85
CA ALA A 52 5.04 1.24 -0.96
C ALA A 52 4.69 -0.01 -1.77
N VAL A 53 5.27 -1.14 -1.35
CA VAL A 53 4.90 -2.48 -1.83
C VAL A 53 4.51 -3.31 -0.63
N THR A 54 3.35 -3.93 -0.71
CA THR A 54 2.74 -4.61 0.43
C THR A 54 2.22 -5.99 0.04
N ASP A 55 2.51 -6.98 0.88
CA ASP A 55 1.94 -8.31 0.86
C ASP A 55 1.00 -8.47 2.07
N CYS A 56 -0.29 -8.58 1.82
CA CYS A 56 -1.30 -8.77 2.86
C CYS A 56 -1.58 -10.24 3.11
N THR A 57 -1.82 -10.59 4.37
CA THR A 57 -2.25 -11.94 4.75
C THR A 57 -3.49 -12.37 3.98
N GLY A 58 -3.44 -13.58 3.41
CA GLY A 58 -4.54 -14.20 2.69
C GLY A 58 -4.49 -14.00 1.18
N HIS A 59 -5.31 -14.76 0.47
CA HIS A 59 -5.41 -14.74 -0.99
C HIS A 59 -6.89 -14.73 -1.41
N GLY A 60 -7.13 -14.53 -2.71
CA GLY A 60 -8.49 -14.42 -3.23
C GLY A 60 -9.24 -13.21 -2.67
N VAL A 61 -10.52 -13.37 -2.41
CA VAL A 61 -11.40 -12.28 -1.96
C VAL A 61 -11.00 -11.68 -0.60
N PRO A 62 -10.70 -12.48 0.46
CA PRO A 62 -10.25 -11.91 1.72
C PRO A 62 -8.95 -11.09 1.60
N GLY A 63 -7.96 -11.60 0.85
CA GLY A 63 -6.73 -10.87 0.57
C GLY A 63 -6.97 -9.57 -0.19
N ALA A 64 -7.89 -9.58 -1.17
CA ALA A 64 -8.26 -8.38 -1.90
C ALA A 64 -8.89 -7.29 -1.01
N PHE A 65 -9.73 -7.67 -0.05
CA PHE A 65 -10.25 -6.70 0.93
C PHE A 65 -9.14 -6.12 1.80
N MET A 66 -8.18 -6.94 2.24
CA MET A 66 -7.01 -6.47 2.99
C MET A 66 -6.15 -5.51 2.16
N SER A 67 -5.93 -5.78 0.88
CA SER A 67 -5.18 -4.89 0.00
C SER A 67 -5.87 -3.53 -0.19
N LEU A 68 -7.19 -3.52 -0.38
CA LEU A 68 -7.96 -2.27 -0.49
C LEU A 68 -7.95 -1.48 0.83
N LEU A 69 -8.05 -2.16 1.96
CA LEU A 69 -7.96 -1.53 3.28
C LEU A 69 -6.56 -0.93 3.50
N GLY A 70 -5.50 -1.68 3.23
CA GLY A 70 -4.11 -1.22 3.33
C GLY A 70 -3.82 -0.03 2.42
N PHE A 71 -4.30 -0.07 1.18
CA PHE A 71 -4.21 1.04 0.24
C PHE A 71 -4.87 2.32 0.81
N ASN A 72 -6.07 2.19 1.35
CA ASN A 72 -6.78 3.32 1.96
C ASN A 72 -6.07 3.86 3.21
N MET A 73 -5.49 2.98 4.02
CA MET A 73 -4.70 3.39 5.19
C MET A 73 -3.47 4.19 4.76
N LEU A 74 -2.73 3.77 3.73
CA LEU A 74 -1.60 4.54 3.20
C LEU A 74 -2.03 5.91 2.66
N GLU A 75 -3.15 6.00 1.96
CA GLU A 75 -3.71 7.28 1.52
C GLU A 75 -3.96 8.22 2.72
N ASN A 76 -4.54 7.71 3.80
CA ASN A 76 -4.80 8.51 4.99
C ASN A 76 -3.50 8.96 5.67
N VAL A 77 -2.57 8.04 5.90
CA VAL A 77 -1.30 8.32 6.58
C VAL A 77 -0.47 9.34 5.80
N VAL A 78 -0.28 9.13 4.52
CA VAL A 78 0.61 9.96 3.71
C VAL A 78 -0.08 11.23 3.23
N LYS A 79 -1.25 11.11 2.60
CA LYS A 79 -1.92 12.24 1.96
C LYS A 79 -2.62 13.15 2.96
N LYS A 80 -3.36 12.57 3.90
CA LYS A 80 -4.15 13.33 4.88
C LYS A 80 -3.29 13.85 6.04
N ASN A 81 -2.46 12.99 6.62
CA ASN A 81 -1.63 13.33 7.78
C ASN A 81 -0.26 13.91 7.40
N LYS A 82 0.08 13.94 6.09
CA LYS A 82 1.34 14.51 5.57
C LYS A 82 2.61 13.84 6.12
N ILE A 83 2.53 12.56 6.47
CA ILE A 83 3.69 11.78 6.90
C ILE A 83 4.43 11.29 5.67
N ILE A 84 5.70 11.66 5.51
CA ILE A 84 6.52 11.35 4.31
C ILE A 84 7.76 10.50 4.63
N GLN A 85 8.15 10.38 5.90
CA GLN A 85 9.29 9.56 6.32
C GLN A 85 8.87 8.09 6.39
N PRO A 86 9.56 7.15 5.68
CA PRO A 86 9.16 5.74 5.59
C PRO A 86 8.91 5.05 6.93
N SER A 87 9.81 5.23 7.92
CA SER A 87 9.63 4.63 9.25
C SER A 87 8.37 5.15 9.95
N LYS A 88 8.06 6.44 9.83
CA LYS A 88 6.87 7.05 10.42
C LYS A 88 5.59 6.65 9.69
N ILE A 89 5.68 6.41 8.37
CA ILE A 89 4.57 5.84 7.61
C ILE A 89 4.23 4.45 8.15
N LEU A 90 5.24 3.58 8.36
CA LEU A 90 5.02 2.24 8.90
C LEU A 90 4.49 2.25 10.33
N ASP A 91 5.01 3.13 11.20
CA ASP A 91 4.49 3.30 12.58
C ASP A 91 3.01 3.68 12.56
N ALA A 92 2.63 4.67 11.75
CA ALA A 92 1.25 5.13 11.62
C ALA A 92 0.34 4.06 10.98
N LEU A 93 0.85 3.34 9.96
CA LEU A 93 0.13 2.25 9.32
C LEU A 93 -0.17 1.13 10.32
N ASN A 94 0.82 0.75 11.14
CA ASN A 94 0.63 -0.25 12.19
C ASN A 94 -0.46 0.17 13.20
N GLN A 95 -0.48 1.43 13.62
CA GLN A 95 -1.52 1.96 14.50
C GLN A 95 -2.92 1.88 13.86
N GLU A 96 -3.04 2.23 12.58
CA GLU A 96 -4.30 2.12 11.83
C GLU A 96 -4.78 0.67 11.75
N VAL A 97 -3.88 -0.28 11.44
CA VAL A 97 -4.20 -1.72 11.39
C VAL A 97 -4.71 -2.21 12.74
N VAL A 98 -3.94 -1.95 13.81
CA VAL A 98 -4.31 -2.38 15.17
C VAL A 98 -5.66 -1.78 15.59
N THR A 99 -5.86 -0.48 15.36
CA THR A 99 -7.12 0.19 15.75
C THR A 99 -8.32 -0.37 15.00
N ARG A 100 -8.19 -0.63 13.69
CA ARG A 100 -9.32 -1.10 12.88
C ARG A 100 -9.65 -2.57 13.13
N LEU A 101 -8.63 -3.41 13.37
CA LEU A 101 -8.84 -4.83 13.61
C LEU A 101 -9.26 -5.14 15.07
N ALA A 102 -8.90 -4.29 16.05
CA ALA A 102 -9.27 -4.45 17.45
C ALA A 102 -10.79 -4.35 17.69
N HIS A 103 -11.57 -3.82 16.77
CA HIS A 103 -13.04 -3.69 16.89
C HIS A 103 -13.81 -4.88 16.33
N SER A 104 -13.16 -5.92 15.83
CA SER A 104 -13.81 -7.10 15.28
C SER A 104 -13.63 -8.29 16.22
N GLU A 105 -14.60 -8.51 17.12
CA GLU A 105 -14.60 -9.62 18.08
C GLU A 105 -14.60 -11.02 17.42
N GLU A 106 -14.86 -11.12 16.13
CA GLU A 106 -14.90 -12.38 15.36
C GLU A 106 -13.57 -12.76 14.68
N ILE A 107 -12.51 -11.94 14.82
CA ILE A 107 -11.26 -12.11 14.07
C ILE A 107 -10.10 -12.65 14.94
N ASP A 108 -10.37 -13.10 16.15
CA ASP A 108 -9.35 -13.59 17.10
C ASP A 108 -8.52 -14.80 16.59
N ASP A 109 -8.99 -15.51 15.57
CA ASP A 109 -8.31 -16.71 15.03
C ASP A 109 -7.49 -16.45 13.75
N ILE A 110 -7.58 -15.27 13.14
CA ILE A 110 -6.85 -14.99 11.90
C ILE A 110 -5.86 -13.85 12.16
N LYS A 111 -4.59 -14.17 12.17
CA LYS A 111 -3.52 -13.15 12.18
C LYS A 111 -3.54 -12.38 10.87
N HIS A 112 -4.23 -11.24 10.85
CA HIS A 112 -4.19 -10.32 9.72
C HIS A 112 -2.98 -9.40 9.88
N GLY A 113 -2.12 -9.41 8.89
CA GLY A 113 -0.93 -8.58 8.85
C GLY A 113 -0.61 -8.13 7.43
N MET A 114 0.36 -7.26 7.34
CA MET A 114 0.90 -6.76 6.08
C MET A 114 2.41 -6.65 6.18
N ASP A 115 3.10 -7.31 5.27
CA ASP A 115 4.52 -7.11 5.05
C ASP A 115 4.69 -5.94 4.10
N THR A 116 5.29 -4.86 4.54
CA THR A 116 5.33 -3.62 3.78
C THR A 116 6.74 -3.06 3.69
N ALA A 117 7.17 -2.75 2.47
CA ALA A 117 8.37 -1.97 2.19
C ALA A 117 7.97 -0.59 1.68
N VAL A 118 8.57 0.46 2.24
CA VAL A 118 8.32 1.85 1.85
C VAL A 118 9.64 2.52 1.49
N ILE A 119 9.65 3.23 0.36
CA ILE A 119 10.72 4.17 -0.02
C ILE A 119 10.16 5.59 -0.14
N SER A 120 11.00 6.56 0.15
CA SER A 120 10.77 7.98 -0.12
C SER A 120 12.00 8.56 -0.79
N ILE A 121 11.81 9.23 -1.92
CA ILE A 121 12.87 9.91 -2.68
C ILE A 121 12.56 11.41 -2.69
N ASP A 122 13.46 12.22 -2.15
CA ASP A 122 13.37 13.66 -2.28
C ASP A 122 13.95 14.08 -3.64
N THR A 123 13.11 14.61 -4.52
CA THR A 123 13.50 15.00 -5.90
C THR A 123 14.36 16.26 -5.98
N LEU A 124 14.54 16.99 -4.88
CA LEU A 124 15.42 18.16 -4.83
C LEU A 124 16.84 17.81 -4.37
N THR A 125 16.97 16.80 -3.50
CA THR A 125 18.25 16.40 -2.92
C THR A 125 18.76 15.06 -3.40
N ASP A 126 17.94 14.31 -4.14
CA ASP A 126 18.18 12.92 -4.55
C ASP A 126 18.40 11.96 -3.37
N GLU A 127 17.94 12.35 -2.17
CA GLU A 127 18.02 11.50 -0.98
C GLU A 127 16.95 10.41 -1.04
N LEU A 128 17.36 9.16 -0.87
CA LEU A 128 16.48 8.00 -0.74
C LEU A 128 16.46 7.51 0.69
N GLN A 129 15.26 7.33 1.23
CA GLN A 129 15.02 6.67 2.52
C GLN A 129 14.23 5.39 2.29
N TYR A 130 14.51 4.37 3.10
CA TYR A 130 13.83 3.08 3.07
C TYR A 130 13.43 2.64 4.48
N SER A 131 12.30 1.97 4.59
CA SER A 131 11.90 1.22 5.79
C SER A 131 11.07 0.01 5.40
N GLY A 132 11.22 -1.08 6.14
CA GLY A 132 10.44 -2.30 5.98
C GLY A 132 9.86 -2.76 7.32
N ALA A 133 8.67 -3.36 7.28
CA ALA A 133 8.01 -3.99 8.42
C ALA A 133 7.44 -5.35 8.02
N HIS A 134 7.45 -6.29 8.98
CA HIS A 134 6.95 -7.66 8.85
C HIS A 134 6.01 -7.99 9.99
#